data_859d3d880893829337c96cd8c43a60af
#
_entry.id   859d3d880893829337c96cd8c43a60af
#
_cell.length_a   1.000
_cell.length_b   1.000
_cell.length_c   1.000
_cell.angle_alpha   90.00
_cell.angle_beta   90.00
_cell.angle_gamma   90.00
#
_symmetry.space_group_name_H-M   'P 1'
#
loop_
_entity.id
_entity.type
_entity.pdbx_description
1 polymer ?
#
loop_
_entity_poly.entity_id
_entity_poly.type
_entity_poly.pdbx_seq_one_letter_code
_entity_poly.pdbx_strand_id
1 'polypeptide(L)'
;RPEVAVVGPQLLYADGSWQRSGGSAPSPWYAMLEAFGFPSLARAAQAALWPLIKERQWPRPIGYVDGACMLIRASVLRRIGLLDEGYFFFVEDVEFCARARAHGYQVLLDGSTRVTHLRGSSSARKNRLASETMKRNAMERFVRGQYGVAGWSRYARWTRRNYLWRGALCRFTSRLGFGSAERCAQYALVAQVYTAALEAVDAARSG
;
A
#
# COMPACT_ATOMS: atom_id res chain seq x y z
N ARG A 1 27.38 1.80 0.94
CA ARG A 1 26.49 1.80 -0.21
C ARG A 1 25.82 3.18 -0.28
N PRO A 2 26.50 4.17 -0.86
CA PRO A 2 25.98 5.56 -0.93
C PRO A 2 24.72 5.69 -1.80
N GLU A 3 24.51 4.77 -2.73
CA GLU A 3 23.36 4.70 -3.61
C GLU A 3 22.06 4.29 -2.89
N VAL A 4 22.13 3.80 -1.64
CA VAL A 4 20.98 3.38 -0.87
C VAL A 4 20.43 4.55 -0.05
N ALA A 5 19.17 4.93 -0.30
CA ALA A 5 18.45 5.96 0.44
C ALA A 5 17.73 5.41 1.66
N VAL A 6 17.02 4.30 1.48
CA VAL A 6 16.11 3.74 2.48
C VAL A 6 16.33 2.24 2.60
N VAL A 7 16.32 1.76 3.84
CA VAL A 7 16.27 0.33 4.15
C VAL A 7 15.14 0.09 5.15
N GLY A 8 14.28 -0.89 4.89
CA GLY A 8 13.27 -1.37 5.83
C GLY A 8 13.51 -2.82 6.20
N PRO A 9 13.22 -3.22 7.45
CA PRO A 9 13.30 -4.62 7.89
C PRO A 9 12.09 -5.42 7.41
N GLN A 10 12.14 -6.74 7.54
CA GLN A 10 10.95 -7.56 7.47
C GLN A 10 10.10 -7.35 8.72
N LEU A 11 8.87 -6.90 8.54
CA LEU A 11 7.88 -6.79 9.61
C LEU A 11 7.23 -8.16 9.88
N LEU A 12 6.99 -8.44 11.15
CA LEU A 12 6.29 -9.63 11.61
C LEU A 12 5.09 -9.22 12.47
N TYR A 13 4.05 -10.05 12.48
CA TYR A 13 3.00 -9.96 13.49
C TYR A 13 3.50 -10.42 14.86
N ALA A 14 2.71 -10.19 15.93
CA ALA A 14 3.06 -10.58 17.29
C ALA A 14 3.28 -12.11 17.45
N ASP A 15 2.63 -12.91 16.60
CA ASP A 15 2.77 -14.36 16.55
C ASP A 15 3.98 -14.84 15.72
N GLY A 16 4.81 -13.90 15.25
CA GLY A 16 5.97 -14.19 14.39
C GLY A 16 5.62 -14.47 12.93
N SER A 17 4.36 -14.45 12.54
CA SER A 17 3.96 -14.66 11.16
C SER A 17 4.34 -13.45 10.27
N TRP A 18 4.49 -13.72 8.99
CA TRP A 18 4.90 -12.73 8.00
C TRP A 18 3.90 -11.56 7.90
N GLN A 19 4.42 -10.34 7.97
CA GLN A 19 3.67 -9.13 7.72
C GLN A 19 4.23 -8.43 6.48
N ARG A 20 3.36 -7.83 5.68
CA ARG A 20 3.79 -7.02 4.53
C ARG A 20 4.65 -5.85 5.02
N SER A 21 5.85 -5.73 4.46
CA SER A 21 6.87 -4.75 4.87
C SER A 21 7.18 -3.72 3.78
N GLY A 22 6.42 -3.73 2.70
CA GLY A 22 6.59 -2.86 1.55
C GLY A 22 6.00 -3.46 0.28
N GLY A 23 6.34 -2.91 -0.88
CA GLY A 23 5.80 -3.39 -2.15
C GLY A 23 6.24 -2.59 -3.37
N SER A 24 5.55 -2.80 -4.48
CA SER A 24 5.65 -1.95 -5.67
C SER A 24 4.96 -0.61 -5.42
N ALA A 25 5.51 0.46 -5.98
CA ALA A 25 4.88 1.78 -5.91
C ALA A 25 3.48 1.73 -6.58
N PRO A 26 2.48 2.39 -5.99
CA PRO A 26 1.15 2.46 -6.57
C PRO A 26 1.17 3.09 -7.97
N SER A 27 0.50 2.43 -8.91
CA SER A 27 0.36 2.91 -10.29
C SER A 27 -0.95 2.41 -10.89
N PRO A 28 -1.47 3.03 -11.96
CA PRO A 28 -2.66 2.53 -12.65
C PRO A 28 -2.50 1.10 -13.17
N TRP A 29 -1.29 0.74 -13.61
CA TRP A 29 -0.94 -0.61 -14.04
C TRP A 29 -0.98 -1.60 -12.87
N TYR A 30 -0.38 -1.23 -11.74
CA TYR A 30 -0.38 -2.08 -10.56
C TYR A 30 -1.81 -2.29 -10.01
N ALA A 31 -2.65 -1.26 -10.02
CA ALA A 31 -4.06 -1.37 -9.63
C ALA A 31 -4.84 -2.31 -10.56
N MET A 32 -4.53 -2.31 -11.85
CA MET A 32 -5.10 -3.25 -12.80
C MET A 32 -4.69 -4.69 -12.47
N LEU A 33 -3.40 -4.95 -12.27
CA LEU A 33 -2.91 -6.28 -11.87
C LEU A 33 -3.55 -6.76 -10.55
N GLU A 34 -3.72 -5.86 -9.58
CA GLU A 34 -4.43 -6.14 -8.32
C GLU A 34 -5.90 -6.54 -8.57
N ALA A 35 -6.57 -5.89 -9.53
CA ALA A 35 -7.95 -6.22 -9.87
C ALA A 35 -8.10 -7.61 -10.50
N PHE A 36 -7.06 -8.13 -11.12
CA PHE A 36 -6.97 -9.51 -11.59
C PHE A 36 -6.43 -10.50 -10.55
N GLY A 37 -6.07 -10.03 -9.36
CA GLY A 37 -5.63 -10.87 -8.24
C GLY A 37 -4.15 -11.26 -8.24
N PHE A 38 -3.38 -10.94 -9.28
CA PHE A 38 -1.97 -11.35 -9.39
C PHE A 38 -1.10 -10.94 -8.20
N PRO A 39 -1.05 -9.67 -7.77
CA PRO A 39 -0.25 -9.30 -6.61
C PRO A 39 -0.80 -9.88 -5.29
N SER A 40 -2.11 -10.09 -5.18
CA SER A 40 -2.71 -10.71 -3.99
C SER A 40 -2.32 -12.17 -3.86
N LEU A 41 -2.30 -12.91 -4.98
CA LEU A 41 -1.85 -14.30 -5.02
C LEU A 41 -0.35 -14.41 -4.71
N ALA A 42 0.48 -13.53 -5.29
CA ALA A 42 1.91 -13.48 -5.01
C ALA A 42 2.20 -13.20 -3.51
N ARG A 43 1.44 -12.31 -2.88
CA ARG A 43 1.56 -12.04 -1.43
C ARG A 43 1.12 -13.24 -0.58
N ALA A 44 0.05 -13.92 -0.95
CA ALA A 44 -0.40 -15.13 -0.26
C ALA A 44 0.65 -16.24 -0.35
N ALA A 45 1.23 -16.46 -1.53
CA ALA A 45 2.32 -17.40 -1.73
C ALA A 45 3.57 -16.99 -0.91
N GLN A 46 3.95 -15.71 -0.89
CA GLN A 46 5.06 -15.22 -0.08
C GLN A 46 4.84 -15.46 1.41
N ALA A 47 3.63 -15.20 1.92
CA ALA A 47 3.30 -15.45 3.32
C ALA A 47 3.35 -16.94 3.67
N ALA A 48 2.80 -17.81 2.82
CA ALA A 48 2.82 -19.25 3.01
C ALA A 48 4.24 -19.84 2.94
N LEU A 49 5.08 -19.31 2.05
CA LEU A 49 6.46 -19.77 1.86
C LEU A 49 7.46 -19.06 2.80
N TRP A 50 7.00 -18.11 3.61
CA TRP A 50 7.90 -17.34 4.50
C TRP A 50 8.84 -18.21 5.34
N PRO A 51 8.40 -19.30 5.97
CA PRO A 51 9.29 -20.17 6.74
C PRO A 51 10.46 -20.73 5.93
N LEU A 52 10.27 -20.92 4.62
CA LEU A 52 11.29 -21.48 3.70
C LEU A 52 12.17 -20.42 3.05
N ILE A 53 11.68 -19.17 2.93
CA ILE A 53 12.38 -18.11 2.20
C ILE A 53 13.03 -17.06 3.10
N LYS A 54 12.78 -17.11 4.41
CA LYS A 54 13.28 -16.11 5.38
C LYS A 54 14.81 -16.04 5.45
N GLU A 55 15.50 -17.09 5.04
CA GLU A 55 16.97 -17.16 5.00
C GLU A 55 17.57 -16.78 3.64
N ARG A 56 16.77 -16.34 2.68
CA ARG A 56 17.25 -15.95 1.33
C ARG A 56 18.12 -14.71 1.37
N GLN A 57 18.87 -14.53 0.26
CA GLN A 57 19.78 -13.38 0.09
C GLN A 57 19.05 -12.03 0.30
N TRP A 58 19.52 -11.27 1.25
CA TRP A 58 19.09 -9.94 1.63
C TRP A 58 20.29 -8.99 1.60
N PRO A 59 20.11 -7.67 1.49
CA PRO A 59 18.84 -6.98 1.16
C PRO A 59 18.50 -7.03 -0.33
N ARG A 60 17.23 -6.81 -0.68
CA ARG A 60 16.74 -6.76 -2.08
C ARG A 60 16.07 -5.42 -2.42
N PRO A 61 16.17 -4.94 -3.67
CA PRO A 61 15.45 -3.75 -4.11
C PRO A 61 13.93 -3.94 -4.01
N ILE A 62 13.23 -2.85 -3.63
CA ILE A 62 11.78 -2.81 -3.52
C ILE A 62 11.27 -1.43 -3.92
N GLY A 63 10.00 -1.29 -4.26
CA GLY A 63 9.41 -0.01 -4.65
C GLY A 63 9.28 0.98 -3.49
N TYR A 64 8.83 0.49 -2.35
CA TYR A 64 8.80 1.22 -1.07
C TYR A 64 8.86 0.24 0.10
N VAL A 65 9.24 0.73 1.27
CA VAL A 65 9.14 0.03 2.56
C VAL A 65 8.06 0.69 3.41
N ASP A 66 7.43 -0.09 4.29
CA ASP A 66 6.35 0.36 5.18
C ASP A 66 6.92 1.34 6.24
N GLY A 67 6.24 2.47 6.43
CA GLY A 67 6.62 3.53 7.38
C GLY A 67 6.67 3.10 8.85
N ALA A 68 6.19 1.90 9.17
CA ALA A 68 6.30 1.33 10.52
C ALA A 68 7.76 1.18 11.00
N CYS A 69 8.69 0.97 10.06
CA CYS A 69 10.14 0.97 10.37
C CYS A 69 10.94 1.28 9.10
N MET A 70 11.51 2.48 9.02
CA MET A 70 12.34 2.96 7.92
C MET A 70 13.65 3.52 8.44
N LEU A 71 14.77 3.00 7.95
CA LEU A 71 16.07 3.62 8.13
C LEU A 71 16.38 4.48 6.90
N ILE A 72 16.46 5.79 7.09
CA ILE A 72 16.69 6.76 6.02
C ILE A 72 18.09 7.36 6.17
N ARG A 73 18.84 7.42 5.07
CA ARG A 73 20.17 8.05 5.04
C ARG A 73 20.06 9.56 5.22
N ALA A 74 20.71 10.12 6.23
CA ALA A 74 20.64 11.55 6.54
C ALA A 74 21.11 12.46 5.38
N SER A 75 22.10 12.04 4.59
CA SER A 75 22.53 12.82 3.41
C SER A 75 21.48 12.88 2.32
N VAL A 76 20.63 11.86 2.21
CA VAL A 76 19.50 11.85 1.26
C VAL A 76 18.41 12.81 1.73
N LEU A 77 18.07 12.83 3.03
CA LEU A 77 17.14 13.84 3.58
C LEU A 77 17.60 15.26 3.29
N ARG A 78 18.90 15.54 3.42
CA ARG A 78 19.45 16.87 3.10
C ARG A 78 19.36 17.22 1.61
N ARG A 79 19.41 16.21 0.73
CA ARG A 79 19.45 16.42 -0.71
C ARG A 79 18.06 16.49 -1.35
N ILE A 80 17.14 15.64 -0.93
CA ILE A 80 15.81 15.52 -1.56
C ILE A 80 14.68 16.04 -0.66
N GLY A 81 14.99 16.52 0.55
CA GLY A 81 14.03 17.03 1.54
C GLY A 81 13.49 15.95 2.48
N LEU A 82 12.76 16.39 3.48
CA LEU A 82 12.11 15.57 4.49
C LEU A 82 10.85 14.87 3.91
N LEU A 83 10.13 14.13 4.76
CA LEU A 83 8.80 13.63 4.43
C LEU A 83 7.86 14.80 4.09
N ASP A 84 7.02 14.65 3.08
CA ASP A 84 6.07 15.69 2.66
C ASP A 84 4.90 15.76 3.66
N GLU A 85 4.80 16.86 4.40
CA GLU A 85 3.76 17.13 5.40
C GLU A 85 2.34 17.17 4.80
N GLY A 86 2.21 17.28 3.48
CA GLY A 86 0.94 17.15 2.79
C GLY A 86 0.36 15.73 2.83
N TYR A 87 1.12 14.74 3.34
CA TYR A 87 0.65 13.40 3.67
C TYR A 87 0.59 13.26 5.18
N PHE A 88 -0.50 13.72 5.78
CA PHE A 88 -0.66 13.69 7.24
C PHE A 88 -0.63 12.26 7.82
N PHE A 89 -1.18 11.28 7.08
CA PHE A 89 -1.24 9.89 7.49
C PHE A 89 -1.46 8.99 6.26
N PHE A 90 -0.69 7.92 6.11
CA PHE A 90 -0.62 7.05 4.95
C PHE A 90 0.05 7.68 3.72
N VAL A 91 0.76 6.85 2.97
CA VAL A 91 1.42 7.15 1.68
C VAL A 91 2.66 8.04 1.78
N GLU A 92 2.97 8.64 2.94
CA GLU A 92 4.18 9.41 3.19
C GLU A 92 5.46 8.59 2.94
N ASP A 93 5.43 7.33 3.33
CA ASP A 93 6.48 6.33 3.10
C ASP A 93 6.63 5.99 1.60
N VAL A 94 5.51 5.79 0.93
CA VAL A 94 5.47 5.53 -0.52
C VAL A 94 5.99 6.72 -1.31
N GLU A 95 5.55 7.94 -0.95
CA GLU A 95 5.99 9.17 -1.61
C GLU A 95 7.50 9.36 -1.46
N PHE A 96 8.01 9.28 -0.22
CA PHE A 96 9.43 9.45 0.03
C PHE A 96 10.28 8.43 -0.73
N CYS A 97 9.89 7.16 -0.72
CA CYS A 97 10.57 6.12 -1.46
C CYS A 97 10.52 6.35 -2.97
N ALA A 98 9.40 6.81 -3.50
CA ALA A 98 9.26 7.14 -4.92
C ALA A 98 10.15 8.33 -5.31
N ARG A 99 10.18 9.39 -4.49
CA ARG A 99 11.04 10.57 -4.67
C ARG A 99 12.52 10.20 -4.59
N ALA A 100 12.92 9.39 -3.64
CA ALA A 100 14.29 8.89 -3.54
C ALA A 100 14.70 8.12 -4.80
N ARG A 101 13.84 7.25 -5.31
CA ARG A 101 14.09 6.51 -6.56
C ARG A 101 14.14 7.41 -7.79
N ALA A 102 13.33 8.44 -7.87
CA ALA A 102 13.37 9.45 -8.94
C ALA A 102 14.71 10.21 -8.96
N HIS A 103 15.38 10.33 -7.82
CA HIS A 103 16.73 10.90 -7.70
C HIS A 103 17.86 9.86 -7.86
N GLY A 104 17.55 8.66 -8.36
CA GLY A 104 18.53 7.61 -8.66
C GLY A 104 18.97 6.76 -7.46
N TYR A 105 18.33 6.92 -6.29
CA TYR A 105 18.62 6.10 -5.12
C TYR A 105 17.90 4.77 -5.13
N GLN A 106 18.43 3.83 -4.37
CA GLN A 106 17.80 2.53 -4.11
C GLN A 106 17.00 2.54 -2.80
N VAL A 107 15.89 1.82 -2.81
CA VAL A 107 15.10 1.44 -1.64
C VAL A 107 15.22 -0.06 -1.47
N LEU A 108 15.61 -0.51 -0.28
CA LEU A 108 15.90 -1.92 -0.02
C LEU A 108 15.02 -2.46 1.11
N LEU A 109 14.57 -3.69 0.95
CA LEU A 109 14.02 -4.50 2.03
C LEU A 109 15.10 -5.45 2.53
N ASP A 110 15.38 -5.42 3.83
CA ASP A 110 16.28 -6.36 4.50
C ASP A 110 15.48 -7.38 5.32
N GLY A 111 15.32 -8.57 4.80
CA GLY A 111 14.63 -9.67 5.48
C GLY A 111 15.48 -10.42 6.49
N SER A 112 16.79 -10.12 6.60
CA SER A 112 17.64 -10.64 7.66
C SER A 112 17.35 -9.94 8.99
N THR A 113 16.99 -8.65 8.94
CA THR A 113 16.53 -7.87 10.09
C THR A 113 15.00 -7.99 10.22
N ARG A 114 14.51 -8.30 11.42
CA ARG A 114 13.09 -8.55 11.69
C ARG A 114 12.61 -7.65 12.82
N VAL A 115 11.43 -7.05 12.63
CA VAL A 115 10.80 -6.15 13.61
C VAL A 115 9.36 -6.56 13.80
N THR A 116 8.93 -6.74 15.05
CA THR A 116 7.52 -6.98 15.37
C THR A 116 6.75 -5.67 15.31
N HIS A 117 5.71 -5.62 14.48
CA HIS A 117 4.83 -4.47 14.35
C HIS A 117 3.39 -4.83 14.75
N LEU A 118 2.95 -4.25 15.88
CA LEU A 118 1.60 -4.45 16.44
C LEU A 118 0.58 -3.65 15.64
N ARG A 119 0.16 -4.18 14.50
CA ARG A 119 -0.77 -3.53 13.59
C ARG A 119 -2.10 -3.22 14.27
N GLY A 120 -2.58 -1.99 14.15
CA GLY A 120 -3.92 -1.60 14.58
C GLY A 120 -4.03 -1.10 16.01
N SER A 121 -2.92 -0.79 16.68
CA SER A 121 -2.91 -0.08 17.97
C SER A 121 -3.20 1.41 17.84
N SER A 122 -3.09 1.99 16.63
CA SER A 122 -3.36 3.40 16.38
C SER A 122 -4.86 3.73 16.37
N SER A 123 -5.21 4.95 16.80
CA SER A 123 -6.57 5.49 16.95
C SER A 123 -7.43 5.49 15.67
N ALA A 124 -6.83 5.28 14.50
CA ALA A 124 -7.51 5.15 13.22
C ALA A 124 -8.55 4.00 13.17
N ARG A 125 -8.54 3.09 14.14
CA ARG A 125 -9.52 2.00 14.28
C ARG A 125 -10.92 2.47 14.63
N LYS A 126 -11.07 3.62 15.29
CA LYS A 126 -12.36 4.11 15.80
C LYS A 126 -13.32 4.61 14.71
N ASN A 127 -12.78 5.11 13.57
CA ASN A 127 -13.61 5.55 12.45
C ASN A 127 -13.07 5.03 11.12
N ARG A 128 -13.57 3.86 10.71
CA ARG A 128 -13.13 3.17 9.48
C ARG A 128 -13.36 4.01 8.22
N LEU A 129 -14.50 4.69 8.12
CA LEU A 129 -14.80 5.52 6.94
C LEU A 129 -13.80 6.67 6.82
N ALA A 130 -13.55 7.39 7.91
CA ALA A 130 -12.57 8.47 7.91
C ALA A 130 -11.17 7.96 7.53
N SER A 131 -10.73 6.84 8.10
CA SER A 131 -9.44 6.23 7.80
C SER A 131 -9.30 5.82 6.32
N GLU A 132 -10.32 5.18 5.74
CA GLU A 132 -10.29 4.78 4.33
C GLU A 132 -10.37 6.00 3.39
N THR A 133 -11.11 7.04 3.78
CA THR A 133 -11.15 8.31 3.05
C THR A 133 -9.80 9.02 3.09
N MET A 134 -9.12 9.06 4.24
CA MET A 134 -7.78 9.64 4.36
C MET A 134 -6.76 8.90 3.48
N LYS A 135 -6.77 7.55 3.52
CA LYS A 135 -5.92 6.73 2.64
C LYS A 135 -6.17 7.02 1.16
N ARG A 136 -7.44 7.12 0.77
CA ARG A 136 -7.82 7.42 -0.60
C ARG A 136 -7.35 8.82 -1.01
N ASN A 137 -7.52 9.83 -0.17
CA ASN A 137 -7.06 11.19 -0.44
C ASN A 137 -5.54 11.26 -0.61
N ALA A 138 -4.79 10.63 0.29
CA ALA A 138 -3.33 10.53 0.20
C ALA A 138 -2.90 9.79 -1.08
N MET A 139 -3.58 8.69 -1.41
CA MET A 139 -3.32 7.93 -2.64
C MET A 139 -3.68 8.73 -3.91
N GLU A 140 -4.78 9.50 -3.89
CA GLU A 140 -5.14 10.41 -4.97
C GLU A 140 -4.06 11.45 -5.20
N ARG A 141 -3.60 12.13 -4.14
CA ARG A 141 -2.51 13.11 -4.22
C ARG A 141 -1.27 12.49 -4.86
N PHE A 142 -0.85 11.32 -4.40
CA PHE A 142 0.31 10.62 -4.93
C PHE A 142 0.15 10.24 -6.40
N VAL A 143 -0.94 9.54 -6.74
CA VAL A 143 -1.14 9.05 -8.11
C VAL A 143 -1.38 10.19 -9.09
N ARG A 144 -2.07 11.27 -8.69
CA ARG A 144 -2.22 12.48 -9.55
C ARG A 144 -0.89 13.18 -9.76
N GLY A 145 -0.06 13.29 -8.73
CA GLY A 145 1.28 13.86 -8.86
C GLY A 145 2.18 13.10 -9.83
N GLN A 146 2.08 11.77 -9.87
CA GLN A 146 2.92 10.91 -10.72
C GLN A 146 2.33 10.68 -12.12
N TYR A 147 1.00 10.61 -12.28
CA TYR A 147 0.34 10.12 -13.50
C TYR A 147 -0.78 11.04 -13.99
N GLY A 148 -0.96 12.20 -13.39
CA GLY A 148 -2.02 13.17 -13.72
C GLY A 148 -3.44 12.68 -13.39
N VAL A 149 -4.44 13.49 -13.75
CA VAL A 149 -5.87 13.21 -13.51
C VAL A 149 -6.33 11.94 -14.22
N ALA A 150 -5.88 11.71 -15.46
CA ALA A 150 -6.22 10.51 -16.22
C ALA A 150 -5.63 9.24 -15.58
N GLY A 151 -4.41 9.34 -15.02
CA GLY A 151 -3.78 8.26 -14.26
C GLY A 151 -4.56 7.93 -12.99
N TRP A 152 -4.99 8.94 -12.24
CA TRP A 152 -5.84 8.76 -11.07
C TRP A 152 -7.17 8.08 -11.42
N SER A 153 -7.87 8.55 -12.46
CA SER A 153 -9.15 7.96 -12.87
C SER A 153 -9.00 6.47 -13.24
N ARG A 154 -7.90 6.09 -13.89
CA ARG A 154 -7.60 4.68 -14.19
C ARG A 154 -7.33 3.88 -12.93
N TYR A 155 -6.47 4.42 -12.03
CA TYR A 155 -6.14 3.79 -10.75
C TYR A 155 -7.41 3.56 -9.91
N ALA A 156 -8.24 4.59 -9.75
CA ALA A 156 -9.46 4.54 -8.94
C ALA A 156 -10.48 3.54 -9.50
N ARG A 157 -10.67 3.49 -10.84
CA ARG A 157 -11.56 2.51 -11.49
C ARG A 157 -11.12 1.07 -11.26
N TRP A 158 -9.82 0.78 -11.40
CA TRP A 158 -9.30 -0.57 -11.17
C TRP A 158 -9.37 -0.96 -9.70
N THR A 159 -9.05 -0.04 -8.79
CA THR A 159 -9.15 -0.27 -7.34
C THR A 159 -10.59 -0.52 -6.94
N ARG A 160 -11.55 0.31 -7.38
CA ARG A 160 -12.98 0.09 -7.15
C ARG A 160 -13.43 -1.29 -7.65
N ARG A 161 -13.07 -1.66 -8.88
CA ARG A 161 -13.41 -2.97 -9.48
C ARG A 161 -12.86 -4.12 -8.63
N ASN A 162 -11.61 -4.02 -8.18
CA ASN A 162 -11.00 -5.02 -7.31
C ASN A 162 -11.82 -5.22 -6.02
N TYR A 163 -12.19 -4.13 -5.35
CA TYR A 163 -12.95 -4.22 -4.10
C TYR A 163 -14.39 -4.68 -4.29
N LEU A 164 -15.06 -4.31 -5.38
CA LEU A 164 -16.39 -4.83 -5.72
C LEU A 164 -16.35 -6.34 -5.95
N TRP A 165 -15.37 -6.81 -6.72
CA TRP A 165 -15.20 -8.24 -6.99
C TRP A 165 -14.89 -9.04 -5.71
N ARG A 166 -13.95 -8.56 -4.91
CA ARG A 166 -13.60 -9.17 -3.61
C ARG A 166 -14.78 -9.16 -2.64
N GLY A 167 -15.58 -8.11 -2.64
CA GLY A 167 -16.79 -8.02 -1.85
C GLY A 167 -17.84 -9.04 -2.30
N ALA A 168 -18.03 -9.21 -3.61
CA ALA A 168 -18.93 -10.23 -4.15
C ALA A 168 -18.49 -11.65 -3.79
N LEU A 169 -17.19 -11.95 -3.97
CA LEU A 169 -16.62 -13.24 -3.61
C LEU A 169 -16.72 -13.51 -2.09
N CYS A 170 -16.44 -12.50 -1.27
CA CYS A 170 -16.55 -12.61 0.17
C CYS A 170 -18.00 -12.93 0.61
N ARG A 171 -19.00 -12.27 0.04
CA ARG A 171 -20.41 -12.56 0.30
C ARG A 171 -20.81 -13.95 -0.15
N PHE A 172 -20.32 -14.39 -1.31
CA PHE A 172 -20.56 -15.75 -1.81
C PHE A 172 -19.98 -16.81 -0.86
N THR A 173 -18.70 -16.68 -0.49
CA THR A 173 -18.03 -17.62 0.43
C THR A 173 -18.64 -17.59 1.84
N SER A 174 -19.15 -16.44 2.30
CA SER A 174 -19.84 -16.34 3.59
C SER A 174 -21.15 -17.13 3.63
N ARG A 175 -21.87 -17.23 2.49
CA ARG A 175 -23.07 -18.08 2.38
C ARG A 175 -22.75 -19.57 2.46
N LEU A 176 -21.51 -19.95 2.14
CA LEU A 176 -21.01 -21.33 2.23
C LEU A 176 -20.34 -21.63 3.59
N GLY A 177 -20.46 -20.72 4.56
CA GLY A 177 -19.84 -20.87 5.89
C GLY A 177 -18.36 -20.45 5.94
N PHE A 178 -17.79 -19.95 4.82
CA PHE A 178 -16.40 -19.49 4.74
C PHE A 178 -16.36 -17.98 4.58
N GLY A 179 -16.00 -17.24 5.62
CA GLY A 179 -15.81 -15.80 5.48
C GLY A 179 -16.23 -15.02 6.71
N SER A 180 -15.80 -13.74 6.74
CA SER A 180 -16.11 -12.82 7.83
C SER A 180 -16.99 -11.69 7.30
N ALA A 181 -18.15 -11.47 7.95
CA ALA A 181 -19.04 -10.35 7.65
C ALA A 181 -18.31 -9.00 7.75
N GLU A 182 -17.40 -8.87 8.70
CA GLU A 182 -16.55 -7.69 8.88
C GLU A 182 -15.66 -7.43 7.65
N ARG A 183 -15.07 -8.47 7.07
CA ARG A 183 -14.24 -8.38 5.86
C ARG A 183 -15.08 -7.99 4.64
N CYS A 184 -16.27 -8.54 4.51
CA CYS A 184 -17.19 -8.18 3.44
C CYS A 184 -17.61 -6.70 3.53
N ALA A 185 -17.93 -6.22 4.75
CA ALA A 185 -18.25 -4.82 5.00
C ALA A 185 -17.07 -3.89 4.69
N GLN A 186 -15.85 -4.28 5.01
CA GLN A 186 -14.66 -3.51 4.67
C GLN A 186 -14.46 -3.38 3.15
N TYR A 187 -14.65 -4.46 2.39
CA TYR A 187 -14.54 -4.39 0.93
C TYR A 187 -15.62 -3.48 0.32
N ALA A 188 -16.85 -3.53 0.83
CA ALA A 188 -17.93 -2.65 0.40
C ALA A 188 -17.61 -1.18 0.70
N LEU A 189 -17.11 -0.89 1.89
CA LEU A 189 -16.72 0.47 2.30
C LEU A 189 -15.64 1.05 1.39
N VAL A 190 -14.58 0.30 1.11
CA VAL A 190 -13.51 0.78 0.22
C VAL A 190 -14.03 1.00 -1.19
N ALA A 191 -14.86 0.10 -1.72
CA ALA A 191 -15.49 0.28 -3.04
C ALA A 191 -16.33 1.57 -3.09
N GLN A 192 -17.10 1.87 -2.04
CA GLN A 192 -17.90 3.09 -1.91
C GLN A 192 -17.03 4.35 -1.91
N VAL A 193 -15.95 4.37 -1.13
CA VAL A 193 -14.98 5.50 -1.07
C VAL A 193 -14.39 5.80 -2.46
N TYR A 194 -14.04 4.77 -3.23
CA TYR A 194 -13.52 4.96 -4.60
C TYR A 194 -14.61 5.29 -5.61
N THR A 195 -15.87 4.91 -5.39
CA THR A 195 -17.01 5.34 -6.22
C THR A 195 -17.21 6.85 -6.08
N ALA A 196 -17.32 7.37 -4.86
CA ALA A 196 -17.44 8.81 -4.61
C ALA A 196 -16.27 9.63 -5.20
N ALA A 197 -15.04 9.08 -5.18
CA ALA A 197 -13.90 9.74 -5.80
C ALA A 197 -14.02 9.84 -7.33
N LEU A 198 -14.57 8.82 -7.99
CA LEU A 198 -14.78 8.84 -9.44
C LEU A 198 -15.89 9.81 -9.83
N GLU A 199 -16.99 9.84 -9.10
CA GLU A 199 -18.10 10.79 -9.30
C GLU A 199 -17.61 12.24 -9.20
N ALA A 200 -16.74 12.54 -8.22
CA ALA A 200 -16.12 13.86 -8.09
C ALA A 200 -15.22 14.23 -9.29
N VAL A 201 -14.50 13.25 -9.85
CA VAL A 201 -13.67 13.50 -11.06
C VAL A 201 -14.55 13.73 -12.30
N ASP A 202 -15.64 12.99 -12.44
CA ASP A 202 -16.53 13.12 -13.58
C ASP A 202 -17.33 14.44 -13.51
N ALA A 203 -17.78 14.85 -12.32
CA ALA A 203 -18.40 16.16 -12.11
C ALA A 203 -17.46 17.33 -12.47
N ALA A 204 -16.19 17.24 -12.09
CA ALA A 204 -15.17 18.26 -12.41
C ALA A 204 -14.80 18.33 -13.91
N ARG A 205 -15.22 17.39 -14.73
CA ARG A 205 -14.99 17.38 -16.20
C ARG A 205 -16.19 17.92 -16.98
N SER A 206 -17.37 17.91 -16.36
CA SER A 206 -18.62 18.32 -17.00
C SER A 206 -19.01 19.78 -16.68
N GLY A 207 -18.34 20.43 -15.75
CA GLY A 207 -18.44 21.87 -15.45
C GLY A 207 -17.24 22.63 -15.96
#